data_cbaab9414324f3541556e8adc7ff5520
#
_entry.id   cbaab9414324f3541556e8adc7ff5520
#
_cell.length_a   1.000
_cell.length_b   1.000
_cell.length_c   1.000
_cell.angle_alpha   90.00
_cell.angle_beta   90.00
_cell.angle_gamma   90.00
#
_symmetry.space_group_name_H-M   'P 1'
#
loop_
_entity.id
_entity.type
_entity.pdbx_description
1 polymer ?
#
loop_
_entity_poly.entity_id
_entity_poly.type
_entity_poly.pdbx_seq_one_letter_code
_entity_poly.pdbx_strand_id
1 'polypeptide(L)'
;MAEPADEESGRDPGAGESPGRTRGGRAARATGAAVRRATAARRPAGERDPADGPEPPGGQPPRRAALSPGPALVPLPHAPQARGAVGPGTGPVYVPDAKVALSTASVYPENTAAAFEIAGRLGYDGVEVMVWTDPLSQDIEALRRLSDYHGVPILAVHAPCLLITQRVWGTDPWAKLVRARAAAEKLGASTVVVHPPFRWQRQYARDFVQGVWRMAEETDVRFAVENMYPWRYRDREVAAYAPDWDPTTEDYRHFTVDLSHVATSRTDALAMVDRMGDRLAHVHLADGSGSAKDEHLIPGRGTQPCAELLERLARSGFDGHVVLEVNTRRSPGPVEREAELAEALAFTRLHLATAAQVGSPG
;
A
#
# COMPACT_ATOMS: atom_id res chain seq x y z
N MET A 1 -40.42 56.47 -15.26
CA MET A 1 -40.30 57.73 -14.48
C MET A 1 -39.16 57.51 -13.54
N ALA A 2 -38.09 57.93 -13.91
CA ALA A 2 -37.31 59.17 -13.78
C ALA A 2 -36.10 58.86 -12.87
N GLU A 3 -34.97 58.75 -13.47
CA GLU A 3 -33.71 59.35 -12.98
C GLU A 3 -33.87 60.84 -12.77
N PRO A 4 -32.93 61.60 -12.19
CA PRO A 4 -31.48 61.62 -12.41
C PRO A 4 -30.64 61.90 -11.16
N ALA A 5 -29.33 61.66 -11.20
CA ALA A 5 -28.18 62.49 -11.62
C ALA A 5 -27.54 63.35 -10.53
N ASP A 6 -26.26 63.23 -10.51
CA ASP A 6 -25.08 64.15 -10.55
C ASP A 6 -24.55 64.61 -9.19
N GLU A 7 -23.35 64.85 -9.00
CA GLU A 7 -22.09 65.40 -9.50
C GLU A 7 -21.12 65.48 -8.32
N GLU A 8 -19.91 65.13 -8.50
CA GLU A 8 -18.69 65.85 -8.88
C GLU A 8 -17.72 66.23 -7.75
N SER A 9 -16.53 66.04 -8.04
CA SER A 9 -15.28 66.79 -7.85
C SER A 9 -14.62 66.73 -6.46
N GLY A 10 -13.32 66.64 -6.30
CA GLY A 10 -12.19 66.79 -7.18
C GLY A 10 -10.95 67.00 -6.36
N ARG A 11 -9.83 66.71 -7.02
CA ARG A 11 -8.49 67.29 -6.81
C ARG A 11 -7.51 66.70 -5.77
N ASP A 12 -6.57 66.00 -6.29
CA ASP A 12 -5.13 66.03 -6.02
C ASP A 12 -4.57 67.50 -6.14
N PRO A 13 -3.44 67.93 -5.63
CA PRO A 13 -2.10 67.31 -5.75
C PRO A 13 -1.10 67.68 -4.62
N GLY A 14 0.12 67.11 -4.71
CA GLY A 14 1.35 67.66 -4.12
C GLY A 14 2.30 66.57 -3.65
N ALA A 15 3.22 66.14 -4.40
CA ALA A 15 4.53 66.56 -4.84
C ALA A 15 5.48 67.04 -3.71
N GLY A 16 6.61 66.38 -3.60
CA GLY A 16 7.77 66.78 -2.79
C GLY A 16 8.69 65.60 -2.55
N GLU A 17 9.54 65.26 -3.45
CA GLU A 17 10.98 65.56 -3.58
C GLU A 17 11.88 64.93 -2.52
N SER A 18 12.75 64.06 -3.01
CA SER A 18 14.05 63.63 -2.46
C SER A 18 15.02 64.85 -2.33
N PRO A 19 16.14 64.80 -1.61
CA PRO A 19 17.26 63.97 -2.04
C PRO A 19 18.28 63.54 -0.96
N GLY A 20 19.08 62.58 -1.31
CA GLY A 20 20.51 62.79 -1.23
C GLY A 20 21.37 61.89 -0.33
N ARG A 21 22.24 61.21 -1.02
CA ARG A 21 23.69 60.97 -0.80
C ARG A 21 24.09 59.80 0.10
N THR A 22 24.61 58.79 -0.56
CA THR A 22 26.01 58.46 -1.04
C THR A 22 26.99 58.01 0.02
N ARG A 23 27.66 56.97 -0.35
CA ARG A 23 29.00 56.40 -0.06
C ARG A 23 28.89 55.15 0.80
N GLY A 24 29.42 54.05 0.38
CA GLY A 24 30.57 53.72 -0.43
C GLY A 24 31.35 52.71 0.35
N GLY A 25 31.78 51.64 -0.26
CA GLY A 25 32.74 50.75 0.40
C GLY A 25 32.60 49.29 -0.01
N ARG A 26 33.10 48.99 -1.16
CA ARG A 26 34.22 48.08 -1.50
C ARG A 26 34.12 46.65 -0.99
N ALA A 27 34.06 45.84 -1.99
CA ALA A 27 34.55 44.50 -2.19
C ALA A 27 35.61 43.98 -1.22
N ALA A 28 35.44 42.71 -0.85
CA ALA A 28 36.56 41.81 -0.67
C ALA A 28 36.15 40.41 -1.10
N ARG A 29 36.67 39.99 -2.22
CA ARG A 29 36.85 38.59 -2.57
C ARG A 29 37.86 38.01 -1.60
N ALA A 30 37.58 36.84 -1.03
CA ALA A 30 38.59 35.96 -0.49
C ALA A 30 38.30 34.53 -0.97
N THR A 31 39.05 34.14 -1.97
CA THR A 31 39.40 32.77 -2.28
C THR A 31 40.25 32.21 -1.14
N GLY A 32 39.98 31.03 -0.70
CA GLY A 32 40.76 30.31 0.29
C GLY A 32 40.52 28.83 0.21
N ALA A 33 41.20 28.18 -0.69
CA ALA A 33 41.48 26.75 -0.63
C ALA A 33 42.49 26.49 0.49
N ALA A 34 42.39 25.38 1.09
CA ALA A 34 43.31 24.58 1.92
C ALA A 34 42.61 24.08 3.16
N VAL A 35 42.76 22.87 3.64
CA VAL A 35 43.88 21.95 3.67
C VAL A 35 43.39 20.60 4.11
N ARG A 36 43.74 19.58 3.35
CA ARG A 36 43.78 18.20 3.84
C ARG A 36 44.82 18.11 4.95
N ARG A 37 44.46 17.58 6.11
CA ARG A 37 45.44 16.93 7.01
C ARG A 37 44.87 15.61 7.48
N ALA A 38 45.46 14.55 6.93
CA ALA A 38 45.46 13.21 7.50
C ALA A 38 46.22 13.24 8.83
N THR A 39 45.60 12.76 9.88
CA THR A 39 46.33 12.35 11.07
C THR A 39 46.39 10.83 11.09
N ALA A 40 47.54 10.33 10.72
CA ALA A 40 47.95 8.96 10.94
C ALA A 40 48.18 8.76 12.43
N ALA A 41 47.37 7.92 13.07
CA ALA A 41 47.70 7.43 14.41
C ALA A 41 48.57 6.19 14.27
N ARG A 42 49.72 6.24 14.95
CA ARG A 42 50.75 5.22 15.06
C ARG A 42 50.20 3.97 15.70
N ARG A 43 50.53 2.82 15.12
CA ARG A 43 50.53 1.49 15.78
C ARG A 43 51.73 1.42 16.73
N PRO A 44 51.57 0.87 17.93
CA PRO A 44 52.70 0.36 18.69
C PRO A 44 53.08 -1.03 18.19
N ALA A 45 54.38 -1.24 18.09
CA ALA A 45 55.02 -2.47 17.72
C ALA A 45 55.05 -3.47 18.89
N GLY A 46 54.87 -4.75 18.53
CA GLY A 46 55.43 -5.86 19.26
C GLY A 46 54.46 -6.67 20.09
N GLU A 47 53.98 -7.73 19.52
CA GLU A 47 53.87 -9.00 20.29
C GLU A 47 53.87 -10.20 19.31
N ARG A 48 54.57 -11.21 19.76
CA ARG A 48 55.12 -12.34 19.03
C ARG A 48 54.04 -13.36 18.63
N ASP A 49 54.24 -13.96 17.49
CA ASP A 49 53.62 -15.22 17.04
C ASP A 49 53.98 -16.36 18.02
N PRO A 50 53.07 -17.16 18.50
CA PRO A 50 53.39 -18.49 19.00
C PRO A 50 52.83 -19.54 18.04
N ALA A 51 53.64 -19.88 17.04
CA ALA A 51 53.62 -21.23 16.49
C ALA A 51 54.39 -22.15 17.41
N ASP A 52 53.83 -23.33 17.66
CA ASP A 52 54.29 -24.48 18.41
C ASP A 52 53.53 -24.75 19.73
N GLY A 53 52.43 -25.42 19.60
CA GLY A 53 51.84 -26.28 20.59
C GLY A 53 51.49 -27.64 19.98
N PRO A 54 51.66 -28.76 20.71
CA PRO A 54 51.63 -30.12 20.15
C PRO A 54 50.22 -30.52 19.71
N GLU A 55 50.17 -31.24 18.59
CA GLU A 55 48.96 -31.91 18.08
C GLU A 55 48.35 -32.83 19.17
N PRO A 56 47.03 -32.81 19.36
CA PRO A 56 46.35 -33.83 20.14
C PRO A 56 46.22 -35.13 19.32
N PRO A 57 46.27 -36.29 20.00
CA PRO A 57 46.24 -37.58 19.32
C PRO A 57 44.93 -37.83 18.57
N GLY A 58 45.04 -38.46 17.43
CA GLY A 58 43.96 -38.78 16.50
C GLY A 58 42.75 -39.45 17.16
N GLY A 59 41.67 -38.67 17.26
CA GLY A 59 40.33 -39.16 17.56
C GLY A 59 39.58 -39.45 16.24
N GLN A 60 39.13 -40.68 16.08
CA GLN A 60 38.27 -41.08 14.97
C GLN A 60 37.03 -40.16 14.93
N PRO A 61 36.55 -39.76 13.75
CA PRO A 61 35.33 -39.00 13.65
C PRO A 61 34.16 -39.83 14.20
N PRO A 62 33.22 -39.20 14.93
CA PRO A 62 32.07 -39.91 15.46
C PRO A 62 31.30 -40.53 14.30
N ARG A 63 31.04 -41.81 14.39
CA ARG A 63 30.16 -42.54 13.46
C ARG A 63 28.82 -41.80 13.44
N ARG A 64 28.41 -41.35 12.25
CA ARG A 64 27.05 -40.88 12.01
C ARG A 64 26.08 -41.91 12.54
N ALA A 65 25.37 -41.60 13.60
CA ALA A 65 24.20 -42.37 14.01
C ALA A 65 23.24 -42.38 12.84
N ALA A 66 22.91 -43.55 12.34
CA ALA A 66 21.85 -43.71 11.34
C ALA A 66 20.56 -43.16 11.98
N LEU A 67 20.06 -42.08 11.42
CA LEU A 67 18.72 -41.57 11.74
C LEU A 67 17.76 -42.70 11.36
N SER A 68 17.08 -43.24 12.34
CA SER A 68 15.97 -44.16 12.11
C SER A 68 14.98 -43.49 11.17
N PRO A 69 14.45 -44.19 10.15
CA PRO A 69 13.41 -43.60 9.33
C PRO A 69 12.25 -43.23 10.22
N GLY A 70 11.92 -41.92 10.23
CA GLY A 70 10.72 -41.42 10.87
C GLY A 70 9.48 -42.18 10.36
N PRO A 71 8.40 -42.19 11.12
CA PRO A 71 7.18 -42.88 10.70
C PRO A 71 6.78 -42.36 9.32
N ALA A 72 6.55 -43.31 8.39
CA ALA A 72 6.08 -43.01 7.06
C ALA A 72 4.85 -42.12 7.18
N LEU A 73 4.88 -40.95 6.51
CA LEU A 73 3.72 -40.11 6.35
C LEU A 73 2.65 -40.96 5.68
N VAL A 74 1.67 -41.35 6.45
CA VAL A 74 0.46 -41.99 5.93
C VAL A 74 -0.20 -40.91 5.07
N PRO A 75 -0.44 -41.16 3.77
CA PRO A 75 -1.22 -40.19 2.96
C PRO A 75 -2.56 -39.97 3.65
N LEU A 76 -2.89 -38.75 3.93
CA LEU A 76 -4.24 -38.40 4.36
C LEU A 76 -5.19 -38.95 3.29
N PRO A 77 -6.25 -39.68 3.68
CA PRO A 77 -7.21 -40.15 2.72
C PRO A 77 -7.74 -38.95 1.96
N HIS A 78 -7.68 -39.00 0.63
CA HIS A 78 -8.36 -38.04 -0.22
C HIS A 78 -9.76 -37.89 0.33
N ALA A 79 -10.13 -36.64 0.67
CA ALA A 79 -11.49 -36.35 1.08
C ALA A 79 -12.43 -36.96 0.03
N PRO A 80 -13.40 -37.78 0.43
CA PRO A 80 -14.33 -38.36 -0.52
C PRO A 80 -14.96 -37.17 -1.26
N GLN A 81 -14.88 -37.19 -2.59
CA GLN A 81 -15.70 -36.31 -3.40
C GLN A 81 -17.13 -36.56 -2.95
N ALA A 82 -17.66 -35.67 -2.14
CA ALA A 82 -19.03 -35.72 -1.69
C ALA A 82 -19.92 -35.52 -2.92
N ARG A 83 -20.28 -36.64 -3.56
CA ARG A 83 -21.53 -36.70 -4.32
C ARG A 83 -22.65 -36.67 -3.30
N GLY A 84 -22.81 -35.47 -2.66
CA GLY A 84 -23.91 -35.20 -1.75
C GLY A 84 -25.19 -35.14 -2.56
N ALA A 85 -26.20 -35.86 -2.11
CA ALA A 85 -27.54 -35.70 -2.55
C ALA A 85 -27.92 -34.23 -2.40
N VAL A 86 -28.26 -33.59 -3.51
CA VAL A 86 -28.74 -32.21 -3.57
C VAL A 86 -30.12 -32.23 -2.89
N GLY A 87 -30.20 -31.69 -1.66
CA GLY A 87 -31.48 -31.38 -1.03
C GLY A 87 -32.19 -30.28 -1.79
N PRO A 88 -33.53 -30.21 -1.75
CA PRO A 88 -34.25 -29.16 -2.47
C PRO A 88 -33.92 -27.81 -1.86
N GLY A 89 -33.18 -26.95 -2.62
CA GLY A 89 -32.87 -25.57 -2.25
C GLY A 89 -31.44 -25.09 -2.46
N THR A 90 -30.50 -25.96 -2.85
CA THR A 90 -29.12 -25.51 -3.13
C THR A 90 -28.94 -25.29 -4.65
N GLY A 91 -29.18 -24.08 -5.08
CA GLY A 91 -28.67 -23.62 -6.38
C GLY A 91 -27.13 -23.68 -6.40
N PRO A 92 -26.48 -23.62 -7.57
CA PRO A 92 -25.03 -23.61 -7.66
C PRO A 92 -24.48 -22.45 -6.81
N VAL A 93 -23.53 -22.77 -5.92
CA VAL A 93 -22.80 -21.73 -5.17
C VAL A 93 -21.98 -20.96 -6.20
N TYR A 94 -22.36 -19.73 -6.47
CA TYR A 94 -21.58 -18.82 -7.29
C TYR A 94 -20.38 -18.37 -6.46
N VAL A 95 -19.19 -18.65 -6.94
CA VAL A 95 -17.95 -18.08 -6.39
C VAL A 95 -17.64 -16.87 -7.25
N PRO A 96 -17.66 -15.64 -6.71
CA PRO A 96 -17.33 -14.46 -7.49
C PRO A 96 -15.90 -14.53 -8.04
N ASP A 97 -15.68 -13.90 -9.19
CA ASP A 97 -14.36 -13.82 -9.81
C ASP A 97 -13.38 -12.91 -9.05
N ALA A 98 -13.86 -12.19 -8.04
CA ALA A 98 -13.06 -11.36 -7.14
C ALA A 98 -11.93 -12.17 -6.48
N LYS A 99 -10.71 -11.69 -6.62
CA LYS A 99 -9.52 -12.31 -6.01
C LYS A 99 -9.25 -11.72 -4.63
N VAL A 100 -9.02 -12.58 -3.64
CA VAL A 100 -8.68 -12.17 -2.27
C VAL A 100 -7.17 -12.22 -2.09
N ALA A 101 -6.55 -11.06 -1.92
CA ALA A 101 -5.10 -10.92 -1.78
C ALA A 101 -4.69 -10.45 -0.38
N LEU A 102 -3.41 -10.67 -0.04
CA LEU A 102 -2.77 -10.16 1.16
C LEU A 102 -1.88 -8.97 0.79
N SER A 103 -2.06 -7.81 1.44
CA SER A 103 -1.07 -6.72 1.35
C SER A 103 0.21 -7.12 2.09
N THR A 104 1.38 -6.91 1.45
CA THR A 104 2.66 -7.15 2.10
C THR A 104 2.92 -6.24 3.30
N ALA A 105 2.16 -5.14 3.44
CA ALA A 105 2.19 -4.29 4.62
C ALA A 105 1.59 -4.97 5.87
N SER A 106 0.67 -5.91 5.68
CA SER A 106 -0.09 -6.56 6.77
C SER A 106 0.76 -7.48 7.64
N VAL A 107 1.93 -7.90 7.18
CA VAL A 107 2.81 -8.78 7.97
C VAL A 107 3.83 -8.02 8.82
N TYR A 108 3.87 -6.69 8.74
CA TYR A 108 4.84 -5.90 9.51
C TYR A 108 4.77 -6.23 11.02
N PRO A 109 5.91 -6.44 11.71
CA PRO A 109 7.28 -6.04 11.35
C PRO A 109 8.07 -7.05 10.51
N GLU A 110 7.49 -8.13 10.05
CA GLU A 110 8.16 -9.05 9.16
C GLU A 110 8.31 -8.41 7.76
N ASN A 111 9.17 -9.00 6.94
CA ASN A 111 9.52 -8.46 5.63
C ASN A 111 8.56 -8.95 4.53
N THR A 112 8.74 -8.42 3.33
CA THR A 112 7.95 -8.77 2.15
C THR A 112 7.96 -10.28 1.85
N ALA A 113 9.06 -11.01 2.09
CA ALA A 113 9.11 -12.45 1.82
C ALA A 113 8.15 -13.24 2.72
N ALA A 114 8.00 -12.84 3.99
CA ALA A 114 7.05 -13.47 4.90
C ALA A 114 5.60 -13.35 4.41
N ALA A 115 5.25 -12.26 3.73
CA ALA A 115 3.91 -12.11 3.16
C ALA A 115 3.61 -13.17 2.08
N PHE A 116 4.57 -13.47 1.21
CA PHE A 116 4.39 -14.53 0.21
C PHE A 116 4.27 -15.91 0.85
N GLU A 117 5.10 -16.20 1.85
CA GLU A 117 5.04 -17.45 2.59
C GLU A 117 3.68 -17.64 3.27
N ILE A 118 3.22 -16.62 4.01
CA ILE A 118 1.94 -16.65 4.71
C ILE A 118 0.77 -16.73 3.72
N ALA A 119 0.80 -15.94 2.65
CA ALA A 119 -0.25 -15.96 1.62
C ALA A 119 -0.37 -17.34 0.98
N GLY A 120 0.73 -17.99 0.63
CA GLY A 120 0.73 -19.35 0.10
C GLY A 120 0.22 -20.38 1.09
N ARG A 121 0.64 -20.29 2.36
CA ARG A 121 0.24 -21.22 3.41
C ARG A 121 -1.23 -21.11 3.77
N LEU A 122 -1.76 -19.89 3.86
CA LEU A 122 -3.18 -19.63 4.18
C LEU A 122 -4.10 -19.78 2.96
N GLY A 123 -3.54 -19.79 1.74
CA GLY A 123 -4.29 -19.97 0.51
C GLY A 123 -4.95 -18.68 0.00
N TYR A 124 -4.34 -17.52 0.16
CA TYR A 124 -4.73 -16.31 -0.55
C TYR A 124 -4.59 -16.49 -2.06
N ASP A 125 -5.40 -15.78 -2.84
CA ASP A 125 -5.35 -15.86 -4.30
C ASP A 125 -4.14 -15.12 -4.89
N GLY A 126 -3.46 -14.30 -4.09
CA GLY A 126 -2.27 -13.56 -4.44
C GLY A 126 -1.84 -12.56 -3.37
N VAL A 127 -0.91 -11.70 -3.73
CA VAL A 127 -0.47 -10.59 -2.89
C VAL A 127 -0.58 -9.26 -3.61
N GLU A 128 -0.74 -8.19 -2.83
CA GLU A 128 -0.39 -6.85 -3.24
C GLU A 128 0.97 -6.48 -2.67
N VAL A 129 1.88 -6.01 -3.52
CA VAL A 129 3.19 -5.54 -3.08
C VAL A 129 3.11 -4.06 -2.71
N MET A 130 3.11 -3.77 -1.43
CA MET A 130 3.34 -2.41 -0.92
C MET A 130 4.81 -2.06 -1.13
N VAL A 131 5.10 -1.14 -2.04
CA VAL A 131 6.47 -0.68 -2.28
C VAL A 131 6.89 0.25 -1.14
N TRP A 132 7.76 -0.25 -0.28
CA TRP A 132 8.11 0.35 1.00
C TRP A 132 9.62 0.55 1.16
N THR A 133 10.04 0.88 2.37
CA THR A 133 11.47 0.99 2.73
C THR A 133 12.18 -0.35 2.83
N ASP A 134 11.46 -1.47 2.87
CA ASP A 134 12.03 -2.81 2.70
C ASP A 134 12.64 -2.92 1.30
N PRO A 135 13.96 -3.16 1.17
CA PRO A 135 14.60 -3.28 -0.14
C PRO A 135 14.02 -4.38 -1.01
N LEU A 136 13.49 -5.44 -0.41
CA LEU A 136 12.90 -6.56 -1.12
C LEU A 136 11.63 -6.16 -1.88
N SER A 137 10.80 -5.27 -1.29
CA SER A 137 9.62 -4.73 -1.96
C SER A 137 9.94 -3.86 -3.19
N GLN A 138 11.21 -3.48 -3.35
CA GLN A 138 11.70 -2.61 -4.43
C GLN A 138 12.41 -3.39 -5.55
N ASP A 139 12.73 -4.66 -5.34
CA ASP A 139 13.46 -5.54 -6.27
C ASP A 139 12.50 -6.43 -7.05
N ILE A 140 12.20 -6.03 -8.29
CA ILE A 140 11.23 -6.71 -9.16
C ILE A 140 11.62 -8.16 -9.42
N GLU A 141 12.92 -8.44 -9.62
CA GLU A 141 13.38 -9.80 -9.90
C GLU A 141 13.32 -10.70 -8.65
N ALA A 142 13.57 -10.13 -7.47
CA ALA A 142 13.38 -10.85 -6.22
C ALA A 142 11.89 -11.14 -5.94
N LEU A 143 11.01 -10.16 -6.19
CA LEU A 143 9.56 -10.34 -6.08
C LEU A 143 9.04 -11.42 -7.01
N ARG A 144 9.50 -11.46 -8.27
CA ARG A 144 9.15 -12.51 -9.21
C ARG A 144 9.59 -13.90 -8.70
N ARG A 145 10.82 -14.01 -8.21
CA ARG A 145 11.30 -15.28 -7.63
C ARG A 145 10.48 -15.73 -6.42
N LEU A 146 10.05 -14.81 -5.56
CA LEU A 146 9.16 -15.13 -4.44
C LEU A 146 7.79 -15.61 -4.91
N SER A 147 7.20 -14.93 -5.90
CA SER A 147 5.94 -15.32 -6.51
C SER A 147 6.02 -16.73 -7.10
N ASP A 148 7.06 -17.00 -7.90
CA ASP A 148 7.31 -18.31 -8.51
C ASP A 148 7.55 -19.40 -7.46
N TYR A 149 8.36 -19.11 -6.43
CA TYR A 149 8.72 -20.07 -5.39
C TYR A 149 7.54 -20.49 -4.51
N HIS A 150 6.69 -19.53 -4.12
CA HIS A 150 5.53 -19.79 -3.26
C HIS A 150 4.27 -20.14 -4.07
N GLY A 151 4.28 -20.01 -5.39
CA GLY A 151 3.11 -20.19 -6.25
C GLY A 151 2.01 -19.12 -5.97
N VAL A 152 2.41 -17.93 -5.52
CA VAL A 152 1.51 -16.84 -5.13
C VAL A 152 1.66 -15.70 -6.12
N PRO A 153 0.68 -15.43 -6.99
CA PRO A 153 0.75 -14.35 -7.96
C PRO A 153 0.72 -12.98 -7.29
N ILE A 154 1.36 -12.00 -7.94
CA ILE A 154 1.28 -10.59 -7.56
C ILE A 154 0.13 -9.98 -8.33
N LEU A 155 -0.94 -9.58 -7.65
CA LEU A 155 -2.16 -9.07 -8.27
C LEU A 155 -2.13 -7.55 -8.43
N ALA A 156 -1.47 -6.85 -7.49
CA ALA A 156 -1.35 -5.41 -7.50
C ALA A 156 0.02 -4.93 -6.99
N VAL A 157 0.39 -3.74 -7.41
CA VAL A 157 1.55 -2.98 -6.90
C VAL A 157 1.06 -1.69 -6.30
N HIS A 158 1.26 -1.48 -5.02
CA HIS A 158 0.97 -0.21 -4.36
C HIS A 158 2.17 0.72 -4.51
N ALA A 159 1.98 1.83 -5.23
CA ALA A 159 3.05 2.78 -5.50
C ALA A 159 3.54 3.48 -4.21
N PRO A 160 4.84 3.86 -4.11
CA PRO A 160 5.40 4.49 -2.90
C PRO A 160 4.99 5.96 -2.78
N CYS A 161 3.71 6.20 -2.46
CA CYS A 161 3.08 7.53 -2.39
C CYS A 161 3.11 8.16 -0.99
N LEU A 162 3.42 7.40 0.06
CA LEU A 162 3.40 7.87 1.44
C LEU A 162 4.57 8.79 1.79
N LEU A 163 4.42 9.58 2.86
CA LEU A 163 5.50 10.45 3.37
C LEU A 163 6.78 9.69 3.69
N ILE A 164 6.65 8.52 4.32
CA ILE A 164 7.79 7.68 4.68
C ILE A 164 8.49 7.09 3.45
N THR A 165 7.81 6.95 2.34
CA THR A 165 8.35 6.41 1.08
C THR A 165 8.86 7.48 0.12
N GLN A 166 8.97 8.75 0.55
CA GLN A 166 9.36 9.86 -0.34
C GLN A 166 10.68 9.63 -1.09
N ARG A 167 11.62 8.88 -0.51
CA ARG A 167 12.93 8.56 -1.12
C ARG A 167 12.98 7.20 -1.81
N VAL A 168 11.93 6.39 -1.66
CA VAL A 168 11.82 5.08 -2.32
C VAL A 168 11.65 5.33 -3.82
N TRP A 169 12.50 4.70 -4.61
CA TRP A 169 12.56 4.87 -6.06
C TRP A 169 12.88 6.29 -6.54
N GLY A 170 13.40 7.16 -5.68
CA GLY A 170 13.69 8.55 -5.99
C GLY A 170 12.69 9.53 -5.39
N THR A 171 12.79 10.80 -5.76
CA THR A 171 11.98 11.90 -5.23
C THR A 171 10.94 12.44 -6.21
N ASP A 172 11.07 12.12 -7.50
CA ASP A 172 10.13 12.52 -8.53
C ASP A 172 8.87 11.62 -8.47
N PRO A 173 7.69 12.18 -8.19
CA PRO A 173 6.47 11.38 -8.05
C PRO A 173 6.04 10.74 -9.38
N TRP A 174 6.22 11.40 -10.53
CA TRP A 174 5.87 10.81 -11.82
C TRP A 174 6.79 9.62 -12.16
N ALA A 175 8.09 9.77 -11.92
CA ALA A 175 9.05 8.68 -12.13
C ALA A 175 8.72 7.46 -11.26
N LYS A 176 8.18 7.66 -10.05
CA LYS A 176 7.69 6.56 -9.20
C LYS A 176 6.50 5.83 -9.82
N LEU A 177 5.53 6.55 -10.37
CA LEU A 177 4.38 5.93 -11.03
C LEU A 177 4.77 5.19 -12.31
N VAL A 178 5.67 5.75 -13.12
CA VAL A 178 6.24 5.06 -14.29
C VAL A 178 6.92 3.76 -13.87
N ARG A 179 7.68 3.79 -12.76
CA ARG A 179 8.36 2.61 -12.24
C ARG A 179 7.37 1.59 -11.65
N ALA A 180 6.29 2.04 -10.99
CA ALA A 180 5.24 1.17 -10.48
C ALA A 180 4.51 0.45 -11.62
N ARG A 181 4.19 1.17 -12.72
CA ARG A 181 3.65 0.58 -13.94
C ARG A 181 4.58 -0.51 -14.49
N ALA A 182 5.84 -0.16 -14.72
CA ALA A 182 6.81 -1.10 -15.24
C ALA A 182 7.02 -2.33 -14.34
N ALA A 183 6.90 -2.15 -13.01
CA ALA A 183 6.91 -3.24 -12.05
C ALA A 183 5.67 -4.12 -12.21
N ALA A 184 4.48 -3.54 -12.29
CA ALA A 184 3.22 -4.26 -12.47
C ALA A 184 3.25 -5.08 -13.78
N GLU A 185 3.63 -4.47 -14.90
CA GLU A 185 3.75 -5.15 -16.20
C GLU A 185 4.71 -6.35 -16.14
N LYS A 186 5.89 -6.19 -15.51
CA LYS A 186 6.87 -7.28 -15.38
C LYS A 186 6.46 -8.39 -14.43
N LEU A 187 5.66 -8.07 -13.43
CA LEU A 187 5.18 -9.00 -12.40
C LEU A 187 3.84 -9.65 -12.78
N GLY A 188 3.20 -9.21 -13.88
CA GLY A 188 1.89 -9.68 -14.28
C GLY A 188 0.75 -9.16 -13.40
N ALA A 189 0.99 -8.10 -12.65
CA ALA A 189 -0.03 -7.43 -11.83
C ALA A 189 -0.93 -6.56 -12.70
N SER A 190 -2.24 -6.64 -12.50
CA SER A 190 -3.22 -5.89 -13.30
C SER A 190 -3.54 -4.50 -12.75
N THR A 191 -3.10 -4.18 -11.54
CA THR A 191 -3.45 -2.94 -10.84
C THR A 191 -2.23 -2.26 -10.22
N VAL A 192 -2.17 -0.94 -10.35
CA VAL A 192 -1.29 -0.06 -9.57
C VAL A 192 -2.17 0.83 -8.71
N VAL A 193 -2.05 0.71 -7.39
CA VAL A 193 -2.72 1.59 -6.45
C VAL A 193 -1.90 2.86 -6.27
N VAL A 194 -2.58 4.01 -6.32
CA VAL A 194 -1.95 5.33 -6.21
C VAL A 194 -2.75 6.24 -5.28
N HIS A 195 -2.05 6.99 -4.43
CA HIS A 195 -2.67 8.04 -3.62
C HIS A 195 -2.75 9.36 -4.38
N PRO A 196 -3.76 10.19 -4.11
CA PRO A 196 -3.73 11.59 -4.52
C PRO A 196 -2.49 12.28 -3.96
N PRO A 197 -1.94 13.27 -4.67
CA PRO A 197 -0.78 14.03 -4.20
C PRO A 197 -1.02 14.75 -2.89
N PHE A 198 0.04 15.02 -2.15
CA PHE A 198 -0.04 15.98 -1.06
C PHE A 198 -0.14 17.42 -1.59
N ARG A 199 -0.91 18.27 -0.93
CA ARG A 199 -1.15 19.68 -1.36
C ARG A 199 0.12 20.50 -1.54
N TRP A 200 1.21 20.17 -0.86
CA TRP A 200 2.48 20.87 -1.05
C TRP A 200 3.23 20.43 -2.31
N GLN A 201 2.87 19.33 -2.94
CA GLN A 201 3.40 18.88 -4.24
C GLN A 201 2.70 19.60 -5.39
N ARG A 202 2.71 20.93 -5.37
CA ARG A 202 1.83 21.82 -6.16
C ARG A 202 1.76 21.49 -7.65
N GLN A 203 2.90 21.23 -8.30
CA GLN A 203 2.92 20.92 -9.73
C GLN A 203 2.32 19.55 -9.99
N TYR A 204 2.74 18.55 -9.25
CA TYR A 204 2.23 17.19 -9.34
C TYR A 204 0.71 17.14 -9.09
N ALA A 205 0.22 17.86 -8.08
CA ALA A 205 -1.19 17.93 -7.75
C ALA A 205 -2.06 18.55 -8.85
N ARG A 206 -1.56 19.62 -9.52
CA ARG A 206 -2.30 20.23 -10.65
C ARG A 206 -2.41 19.30 -11.86
N ASP A 207 -1.38 18.51 -12.12
CA ASP A 207 -1.28 17.71 -13.32
C ASP A 207 -1.77 16.27 -13.08
N PHE A 208 -2.14 15.91 -11.85
CA PHE A 208 -2.32 14.53 -11.40
C PHE A 208 -3.44 13.81 -12.15
N VAL A 209 -4.65 14.37 -12.18
CA VAL A 209 -5.81 13.73 -12.84
C VAL A 209 -5.49 13.40 -14.29
N GLN A 210 -5.03 14.41 -15.04
CA GLN A 210 -4.70 14.23 -16.45
C GLN A 210 -3.46 13.37 -16.69
N GLY A 211 -2.50 13.42 -15.77
CA GLY A 211 -1.30 12.61 -15.84
C GLY A 211 -1.61 11.12 -15.65
N VAL A 212 -2.44 10.78 -14.67
CA VAL A 212 -2.90 9.40 -14.44
C VAL A 212 -3.72 8.90 -15.63
N TRP A 213 -4.59 9.74 -16.21
CA TRP A 213 -5.31 9.42 -17.42
C TRP A 213 -4.38 9.02 -18.57
N ARG A 214 -3.39 9.86 -18.89
CA ARG A 214 -2.39 9.58 -19.97
C ARG A 214 -1.62 8.30 -19.71
N MET A 215 -1.20 8.07 -18.47
CA MET A 215 -0.49 6.83 -18.12
C MET A 215 -1.38 5.59 -18.33
N ALA A 216 -2.67 5.70 -18.02
CA ALA A 216 -3.62 4.61 -18.20
C ALA A 216 -3.94 4.32 -19.69
N GLU A 217 -3.70 5.28 -20.60
CA GLU A 217 -3.85 5.07 -22.06
C GLU A 217 -2.69 4.28 -22.67
N GLU A 218 -1.54 4.23 -21.98
CA GLU A 218 -0.31 3.59 -22.46
C GLU A 218 -0.15 2.13 -22.05
N THR A 219 -1.11 1.57 -21.28
CA THR A 219 -0.99 0.24 -20.68
C THR A 219 -2.36 -0.36 -20.35
N ASP A 220 -2.43 -1.69 -20.24
CA ASP A 220 -3.60 -2.40 -19.73
C ASP A 220 -3.65 -2.44 -18.19
N VAL A 221 -2.60 -1.96 -17.51
CA VAL A 221 -2.56 -1.88 -16.06
C VAL A 221 -3.50 -0.78 -15.57
N ARG A 222 -4.38 -1.12 -14.64
CA ARG A 222 -5.34 -0.18 -14.03
C ARG A 222 -4.63 0.70 -13.00
N PHE A 223 -4.60 2.02 -13.21
CA PHE A 223 -4.21 2.98 -12.17
C PHE A 223 -5.45 3.27 -11.32
N ALA A 224 -5.53 2.66 -10.15
CA ALA A 224 -6.65 2.80 -9.24
C ALA A 224 -6.34 3.84 -8.16
N VAL A 225 -7.04 4.97 -8.18
CA VAL A 225 -6.82 6.06 -7.24
C VAL A 225 -7.59 5.79 -5.96
N GLU A 226 -6.87 5.83 -4.85
CA GLU A 226 -7.38 5.46 -3.54
C GLU A 226 -7.98 6.66 -2.80
N ASN A 227 -9.09 6.44 -2.08
CA ASN A 227 -9.59 7.43 -1.14
C ASN A 227 -8.67 7.52 0.07
N MET A 228 -8.37 8.75 0.45
CA MET A 228 -7.62 9.07 1.64
C MET A 228 -8.55 9.63 2.72
N TYR A 229 -8.02 10.41 3.62
CA TYR A 229 -8.77 11.05 4.69
C TYR A 229 -8.15 12.41 5.06
N PRO A 230 -8.96 13.36 5.61
CA PRO A 230 -8.43 14.60 6.14
C PRO A 230 -7.61 14.32 7.41
N TRP A 231 -6.46 14.96 7.53
CA TRP A 231 -5.68 14.85 8.77
C TRP A 231 -6.36 15.61 9.90
N ARG A 232 -6.50 14.95 11.04
CA ARG A 232 -7.11 15.55 12.23
C ARG A 232 -6.07 15.78 13.30
N TYR A 233 -6.00 17.03 13.75
CA TYR A 233 -5.18 17.42 14.88
C TYR A 233 -6.02 18.23 15.86
N ARG A 234 -6.33 17.65 17.02
CA ARG A 234 -7.31 18.19 17.98
C ARG A 234 -8.66 18.42 17.28
N ASP A 235 -9.19 19.64 17.33
CA ASP A 235 -10.48 20.00 16.72
C ASP A 235 -10.36 20.56 15.29
N ARG A 236 -9.20 20.40 14.66
CA ARG A 236 -8.93 20.91 13.31
C ARG A 236 -8.77 19.78 12.32
N GLU A 237 -9.48 19.90 11.22
CA GLU A 237 -9.23 19.09 10.02
C GLU A 237 -8.35 19.87 9.06
N VAL A 238 -7.41 19.14 8.46
CA VAL A 238 -6.51 19.66 7.45
C VAL A 238 -6.62 18.78 6.21
N ALA A 239 -7.07 19.36 5.11
CA ALA A 239 -7.03 18.68 3.82
C ALA A 239 -5.57 18.57 3.39
N ALA A 240 -5.00 17.37 3.54
CA ALA A 240 -3.60 17.11 3.22
C ALA A 240 -3.38 16.75 1.74
N TYR A 241 -4.42 16.27 1.08
CA TYR A 241 -4.38 15.77 -0.29
C TYR A 241 -4.97 16.76 -1.30
N ALA A 242 -4.60 16.64 -2.57
CA ALA A 242 -5.09 17.45 -3.67
C ALA A 242 -5.15 16.60 -4.97
N PRO A 243 -6.19 16.75 -5.80
CA PRO A 243 -7.24 17.77 -5.66
C PRO A 243 -8.10 17.55 -4.43
N ASP A 244 -8.44 16.32 -4.07
CA ASP A 244 -9.19 15.97 -2.86
C ASP A 244 -8.68 14.64 -2.25
N TRP A 245 -9.11 14.33 -1.02
CA TRP A 245 -8.94 13.03 -0.39
C TRP A 245 -10.04 12.03 -0.80
N ASP A 246 -11.21 12.52 -1.23
CA ASP A 246 -12.26 11.70 -1.87
C ASP A 246 -12.04 11.70 -3.39
N PRO A 247 -11.55 10.60 -3.97
CA PRO A 247 -11.23 10.57 -5.39
C PRO A 247 -12.48 10.59 -6.28
N THR A 248 -13.68 10.35 -5.72
CA THR A 248 -14.93 10.38 -6.50
C THR A 248 -15.34 11.77 -6.94
N THR A 249 -14.68 12.81 -6.43
CA THR A 249 -14.85 14.20 -6.87
C THR A 249 -14.19 14.49 -8.22
N GLU A 250 -13.32 13.57 -8.68
CA GLU A 250 -12.52 13.71 -9.88
C GLU A 250 -12.82 12.59 -10.90
N ASP A 251 -12.49 12.84 -12.15
CA ASP A 251 -12.73 11.89 -13.22
C ASP A 251 -11.54 10.93 -13.43
N TYR A 252 -11.38 9.98 -12.52
CA TYR A 252 -10.41 8.89 -12.67
C TYR A 252 -11.04 7.68 -13.37
N ARG A 253 -10.23 6.91 -14.12
CA ARG A 253 -10.71 5.68 -14.80
C ARG A 253 -11.00 4.56 -13.82
N HIS A 254 -10.20 4.44 -12.76
CA HIS A 254 -10.34 3.38 -11.76
C HIS A 254 -10.10 3.91 -10.36
N PHE A 255 -10.80 3.30 -9.42
CA PHE A 255 -10.75 3.65 -8.01
C PHE A 255 -10.32 2.45 -7.17
N THR A 256 -9.63 2.76 -6.06
CA THR A 256 -9.48 1.90 -4.91
C THR A 256 -10.31 2.47 -3.77
N VAL A 257 -11.12 1.65 -3.12
CA VAL A 257 -11.75 2.02 -1.85
C VAL A 257 -11.00 1.37 -0.70
N ASP A 258 -10.56 2.20 0.26
CA ASP A 258 -10.01 1.75 1.54
C ASP A 258 -11.00 2.05 2.67
N LEU A 259 -11.43 0.99 3.39
CA LEU A 259 -12.44 1.11 4.44
C LEU A 259 -11.88 1.68 5.74
N SER A 260 -10.59 1.51 6.06
CA SER A 260 -9.95 2.18 7.19
C SER A 260 -9.88 3.69 6.99
N HIS A 261 -9.58 4.11 5.75
CA HIS A 261 -9.62 5.52 5.36
C HIS A 261 -11.04 6.10 5.41
N VAL A 262 -12.04 5.31 4.97
CA VAL A 262 -13.46 5.68 5.11
C VAL A 262 -13.83 5.86 6.59
N ALA A 263 -13.41 4.94 7.46
CA ALA A 263 -13.64 5.05 8.90
C ALA A 263 -12.99 6.32 9.46
N THR A 264 -11.74 6.60 9.09
CA THR A 264 -10.98 7.75 9.55
C THR A 264 -11.59 9.06 9.03
N SER A 265 -12.07 9.11 7.80
CA SER A 265 -12.78 10.28 7.23
C SER A 265 -14.19 10.42 7.75
N ARG A 266 -14.76 9.39 8.39
CA ARG A 266 -16.15 9.32 8.87
C ARG A 266 -17.17 9.51 7.76
N THR A 267 -16.87 8.99 6.59
CA THR A 267 -17.78 8.97 5.45
C THR A 267 -18.56 7.66 5.38
N ASP A 268 -19.54 7.62 4.50
CA ASP A 268 -20.30 6.39 4.23
C ASP A 268 -19.60 5.58 3.15
N ALA A 269 -19.13 4.38 3.53
CA ALA A 269 -18.41 3.48 2.63
C ALA A 269 -19.27 3.02 1.44
N LEU A 270 -20.53 2.68 1.70
CA LEU A 270 -21.42 2.16 0.67
C LEU A 270 -21.80 3.26 -0.33
N ALA A 271 -22.07 4.46 0.18
CA ALA A 271 -22.32 5.62 -0.68
C ALA A 271 -21.08 6.01 -1.51
N MET A 272 -19.88 5.86 -0.98
CA MET A 272 -18.64 6.09 -1.74
C MET A 272 -18.49 5.05 -2.86
N VAL A 273 -18.70 3.78 -2.56
CA VAL A 273 -18.67 2.70 -3.56
C VAL A 273 -19.74 2.89 -4.63
N ASP A 274 -20.95 3.35 -4.27
CA ASP A 274 -21.98 3.67 -5.25
C ASP A 274 -21.56 4.80 -6.20
N ARG A 275 -20.83 5.82 -5.71
CA ARG A 275 -20.26 6.87 -6.60
C ARG A 275 -19.11 6.36 -7.48
N MET A 276 -18.32 5.41 -7.00
CA MET A 276 -17.27 4.78 -7.80
C MET A 276 -17.86 3.92 -8.94
N GLY A 277 -18.97 3.22 -8.66
CA GLY A 277 -19.70 2.42 -9.65
C GLY A 277 -18.79 1.41 -10.36
N ASP A 278 -18.96 1.26 -11.69
CA ASP A 278 -18.17 0.33 -12.52
C ASP A 278 -16.67 0.68 -12.60
N ARG A 279 -16.27 1.84 -12.08
CA ARG A 279 -14.86 2.26 -12.01
C ARG A 279 -14.16 1.74 -10.76
N LEU A 280 -14.87 1.14 -9.80
CA LEU A 280 -14.24 0.46 -8.67
C LEU A 280 -13.48 -0.77 -9.18
N ALA A 281 -12.17 -0.78 -9.04
CA ALA A 281 -11.31 -1.86 -9.51
C ALA A 281 -10.58 -2.60 -8.40
N HIS A 282 -10.52 -2.01 -7.20
CA HIS A 282 -9.68 -2.49 -6.12
C HIS A 282 -10.28 -2.10 -4.76
N VAL A 283 -10.13 -2.97 -3.78
CA VAL A 283 -10.63 -2.75 -2.43
C VAL A 283 -9.53 -3.08 -1.43
N HIS A 284 -9.15 -2.11 -0.60
CA HIS A 284 -8.41 -2.38 0.63
C HIS A 284 -9.41 -2.67 1.74
N LEU A 285 -9.53 -3.95 2.05
CA LEU A 285 -10.43 -4.42 3.08
C LEU A 285 -9.71 -4.41 4.42
N ALA A 286 -10.09 -3.47 5.23
CA ALA A 286 -9.77 -3.35 6.64
C ALA A 286 -10.99 -2.79 7.37
N ASP A 287 -10.94 -2.72 8.69
CA ASP A 287 -12.00 -2.10 9.48
C ASP A 287 -11.42 -0.89 10.26
N GLY A 288 -12.28 -0.08 10.82
CA GLY A 288 -11.91 1.05 11.64
C GLY A 288 -13.03 1.46 12.58
N SER A 289 -12.69 2.08 13.70
CA SER A 289 -13.66 2.51 14.72
C SER A 289 -14.25 3.90 14.49
N GLY A 290 -13.86 4.59 13.41
CA GLY A 290 -14.18 6.02 13.19
C GLY A 290 -13.34 6.97 14.04
N SER A 291 -12.24 6.48 14.62
CA SER A 291 -11.25 7.29 15.32
C SER A 291 -10.50 8.23 14.35
N ALA A 292 -9.67 9.14 14.87
CA ALA A 292 -8.84 9.99 14.03
C ALA A 292 -7.56 9.28 13.53
N LYS A 293 -7.42 7.99 13.83
CA LYS A 293 -6.29 7.17 13.43
C LYS A 293 -6.71 6.24 12.32
N ASP A 294 -5.83 6.08 11.39
CA ASP A 294 -5.89 5.02 10.41
C ASP A 294 -5.52 3.69 11.08
N GLU A 295 -6.54 2.87 11.39
CA GLU A 295 -6.39 1.73 12.30
C GLU A 295 -6.10 0.43 11.58
N HIS A 296 -6.64 0.23 10.38
CA HIS A 296 -6.56 -1.00 9.60
C HIS A 296 -6.88 -2.25 10.47
N LEU A 297 -8.03 -2.24 11.15
CA LEU A 297 -8.47 -3.36 11.97
C LEU A 297 -8.84 -4.58 11.11
N ILE A 298 -8.77 -5.76 11.70
CA ILE A 298 -9.32 -6.97 11.09
C ILE A 298 -10.81 -6.75 10.78
N PRO A 299 -11.31 -7.11 9.59
CA PRO A 299 -12.71 -6.96 9.21
C PRO A 299 -13.66 -7.58 10.25
N GLY A 300 -14.69 -6.82 10.66
CA GLY A 300 -15.62 -7.18 11.71
C GLY A 300 -15.19 -6.79 13.13
N ARG A 301 -14.01 -6.20 13.31
CA ARG A 301 -13.54 -5.70 14.62
C ARG A 301 -13.73 -4.19 14.80
N GLY A 302 -14.30 -3.49 13.83
CA GLY A 302 -14.59 -2.07 13.87
C GLY A 302 -16.08 -1.79 13.63
N THR A 303 -16.36 -0.73 12.89
CA THR A 303 -17.72 -0.24 12.62
C THR A 303 -18.04 -0.11 11.14
N GLN A 304 -17.11 -0.48 10.27
CA GLN A 304 -17.32 -0.37 8.83
C GLN A 304 -18.21 -1.51 8.33
N PRO A 305 -19.03 -1.27 7.29
CA PRO A 305 -19.94 -2.27 6.74
C PRO A 305 -19.21 -3.30 5.87
N CYS A 306 -18.11 -3.90 6.39
CA CYS A 306 -17.24 -4.81 5.64
C CYS A 306 -18.03 -6.00 5.05
N ALA A 307 -18.90 -6.62 5.84
CA ALA A 307 -19.73 -7.74 5.40
C ALA A 307 -20.70 -7.33 4.28
N GLU A 308 -21.43 -6.24 4.47
CA GLU A 308 -22.39 -5.74 3.49
C GLU A 308 -21.72 -5.31 2.19
N LEU A 309 -20.53 -4.68 2.28
CA LEU A 309 -19.75 -4.33 1.08
C LEU A 309 -19.37 -5.59 0.29
N LEU A 310 -18.80 -6.60 0.94
CA LEU A 310 -18.41 -7.86 0.28
C LEU A 310 -19.58 -8.55 -0.40
N GLU A 311 -20.73 -8.63 0.29
CA GLU A 311 -21.96 -9.18 -0.27
C GLU A 311 -22.49 -8.37 -1.46
N ARG A 312 -22.35 -7.05 -1.42
CA ARG A 312 -22.72 -6.16 -2.52
C ARG A 312 -21.80 -6.37 -3.72
N LEU A 313 -20.49 -6.47 -3.51
CA LEU A 313 -19.51 -6.77 -4.56
C LEU A 313 -19.78 -8.13 -5.22
N ALA A 314 -20.07 -9.16 -4.42
CA ALA A 314 -20.40 -10.46 -4.95
C ALA A 314 -21.69 -10.45 -5.80
N ARG A 315 -22.73 -9.73 -5.36
CA ARG A 315 -23.99 -9.58 -6.13
C ARG A 315 -23.82 -8.80 -7.42
N SER A 316 -22.90 -7.81 -7.46
CA SER A 316 -22.64 -7.03 -8.67
C SER A 316 -21.74 -7.74 -9.69
N GLY A 317 -21.18 -8.91 -9.36
CA GLY A 317 -20.21 -9.59 -10.20
C GLY A 317 -18.86 -8.89 -10.27
N PHE A 318 -18.45 -8.23 -9.19
CA PHE A 318 -17.16 -7.57 -9.10
C PHE A 318 -16.01 -8.55 -9.40
N ASP A 319 -15.17 -8.22 -10.38
CA ASP A 319 -14.06 -9.04 -10.88
C ASP A 319 -12.67 -8.50 -10.49
N GLY A 320 -12.64 -7.46 -9.64
CA GLY A 320 -11.42 -6.84 -9.17
C GLY A 320 -10.77 -7.57 -8.00
N HIS A 321 -9.91 -6.86 -7.27
CA HIS A 321 -9.18 -7.42 -6.14
C HIS A 321 -9.74 -6.91 -4.81
N VAL A 322 -9.90 -7.82 -3.86
CA VAL A 322 -10.15 -7.50 -2.45
C VAL A 322 -8.88 -7.82 -1.68
N VAL A 323 -8.15 -6.79 -1.29
CA VAL A 323 -6.85 -6.91 -0.62
C VAL A 323 -7.03 -6.67 0.87
N LEU A 324 -6.63 -7.65 1.66
CA LEU A 324 -6.55 -7.49 3.10
C LEU A 324 -5.34 -6.65 3.46
N GLU A 325 -5.58 -5.39 3.78
CA GLU A 325 -4.58 -4.44 4.27
C GLU A 325 -4.82 -4.13 5.75
N VAL A 326 -4.49 -5.11 6.59
CA VAL A 326 -4.76 -5.08 8.02
C VAL A 326 -3.49 -4.85 8.84
N ASN A 327 -3.63 -4.20 9.98
CA ASN A 327 -2.52 -3.88 10.86
C ASN A 327 -2.34 -4.95 11.95
N THR A 328 -1.40 -5.87 11.73
CA THR A 328 -1.05 -6.93 12.69
C THR A 328 0.18 -6.60 13.54
N ARG A 329 0.65 -5.34 13.52
CA ARG A 329 1.86 -4.92 14.27
C ARG A 329 1.78 -5.21 15.77
N ARG A 330 0.57 -5.26 16.32
CA ARG A 330 0.33 -5.50 17.76
C ARG A 330 0.13 -6.96 18.10
N SER A 331 0.12 -7.85 17.12
CA SER A 331 0.06 -9.29 17.38
C SER A 331 1.25 -9.69 18.26
N PRO A 332 1.04 -10.52 19.28
CA PRO A 332 2.10 -10.91 20.21
C PRO A 332 3.29 -11.62 19.57
N GLY A 333 3.01 -12.33 18.46
CA GLY A 333 4.04 -13.06 17.72
C GLY A 333 3.60 -13.46 16.33
N PRO A 334 4.47 -14.19 15.59
CA PRO A 334 4.16 -14.62 14.23
C PRO A 334 2.94 -15.55 14.13
N VAL A 335 2.73 -16.41 15.12
CA VAL A 335 1.60 -17.37 15.16
C VAL A 335 0.28 -16.63 15.29
N GLU A 336 0.20 -15.68 16.20
CA GLU A 336 -0.99 -14.87 16.44
C GLU A 336 -1.27 -13.95 15.22
N ARG A 337 -0.22 -13.42 14.60
CA ARG A 337 -0.35 -12.65 13.36
C ARG A 337 -0.95 -13.50 12.25
N GLU A 338 -0.44 -14.70 12.06
CA GLU A 338 -0.97 -15.61 11.04
C GLU A 338 -2.42 -15.99 11.33
N ALA A 339 -2.79 -16.21 12.60
CA ALA A 339 -4.17 -16.47 13.00
C ALA A 339 -5.08 -15.28 12.68
N GLU A 340 -4.65 -14.04 12.91
CA GLU A 340 -5.40 -12.83 12.56
C GLU A 340 -5.58 -12.69 11.04
N LEU A 341 -4.54 -13.00 10.26
CA LEU A 341 -4.62 -12.99 8.79
C LEU A 341 -5.53 -14.11 8.26
N ALA A 342 -5.53 -15.28 8.90
CA ALA A 342 -6.46 -16.37 8.59
C ALA A 342 -7.91 -15.99 8.90
N GLU A 343 -8.16 -15.33 10.03
CA GLU A 343 -9.47 -14.80 10.41
C GLU A 343 -9.99 -13.81 9.36
N ALA A 344 -9.14 -12.84 8.96
CA ALA A 344 -9.50 -11.86 7.95
C ALA A 344 -9.83 -12.51 6.60
N LEU A 345 -9.06 -13.50 6.16
CA LEU A 345 -9.31 -14.24 4.93
C LEU A 345 -10.64 -15.02 5.03
N ALA A 346 -10.88 -15.71 6.14
CA ALA A 346 -12.09 -16.49 6.35
C ALA A 346 -13.33 -15.58 6.34
N PHE A 347 -13.29 -14.43 7.02
CA PHE A 347 -14.34 -13.42 7.00
C PHE A 347 -14.65 -12.98 5.56
N THR A 348 -13.61 -12.62 4.82
CA THR A 348 -13.75 -12.12 3.45
C THR A 348 -14.39 -13.15 2.53
N ARG A 349 -13.90 -14.38 2.54
CA ARG A 349 -14.43 -15.45 1.72
C ARG A 349 -15.86 -15.85 2.10
N LEU A 350 -16.18 -15.85 3.39
CA LEU A 350 -17.52 -16.14 3.87
C LEU A 350 -18.53 -15.16 3.27
N HIS A 351 -18.27 -13.86 3.35
CA HIS A 351 -19.21 -12.84 2.88
C HIS A 351 -19.25 -12.72 1.34
N LEU A 352 -18.15 -12.95 0.65
CA LEU A 352 -18.17 -13.06 -0.81
C LEU A 352 -18.99 -14.27 -1.29
N ALA A 353 -18.95 -15.42 -0.59
CA ALA A 353 -19.69 -16.62 -0.97
C ALA A 353 -21.18 -16.55 -0.62
N THR A 354 -21.54 -15.92 0.49
CA THR A 354 -22.93 -15.92 1.00
C THR A 354 -23.89 -15.13 0.10
N ALA A 355 -23.42 -14.08 -0.54
CA ALA A 355 -24.22 -13.23 -1.42
C ALA A 355 -24.76 -13.97 -2.65
N ALA A 356 -24.07 -15.01 -3.09
CA ALA A 356 -24.47 -15.81 -4.25
C ALA A 356 -25.76 -16.63 -4.05
N GLN A 357 -26.16 -16.87 -2.81
CA GLN A 357 -27.34 -17.70 -2.49
C GLN A 357 -28.67 -16.93 -2.51
N VAL A 358 -28.64 -15.60 -2.46
CA VAL A 358 -29.85 -14.76 -2.29
C VAL A 358 -30.40 -14.24 -3.63
N GLY A 359 -29.70 -14.40 -4.73
CA GLY A 359 -29.96 -13.72 -6.00
C GLY A 359 -30.65 -14.50 -7.10
N SER A 360 -31.33 -15.62 -6.84
CA SER A 360 -32.18 -16.26 -7.87
C SER A 360 -33.63 -15.89 -7.63
N PRO A 361 -34.21 -14.92 -8.39
CA PRO A 361 -35.65 -14.83 -8.51
C PRO A 361 -36.13 -16.02 -9.34
N GLY A 362 -37.08 -16.79 -8.79
CA GLY A 362 -37.79 -17.83 -9.47
C GLY A 362 -38.68 -17.33 -10.59
#